data_174bdb7e0f7d8ddbfdae60eacd7399e2
#
_entry.id   174bdb7e0f7d8ddbfdae60eacd7399e2
#
_cell.length_a   1.000
_cell.length_b   1.000
_cell.length_c   1.000
_cell.angle_alpha   90.00
_cell.angle_beta   90.00
_cell.angle_gamma   90.00
#
_symmetry.space_group_name_H-M   'P 1'
#
loop_
_entity.id
_entity.type
_entity.pdbx_description
1 polymer ?
#
loop_
_entity_poly.entity_id
_entity_poly.type
_entity_poly.pdbx_seq_one_letter_code
_entity_poly.pdbx_strand_id
1 'polypeptide(L)'
;MRRFKSSFVFVLALTSALVACGTTNELPPDCAPVIAESPTRGPEDAWVTVVEFADFQCPYCGRVVPTLREVDAERPDEVRWVFKHLPLSMHPRALPASIAAECAHEQDLFWPMYDTLYSHQNALSDSALESHAKAAGVDLEAWRTCLDSDRPKEVIANDRKQAVDAEVQATPTFFVNGKPLVGALPLADFVDAVDEARKKAKRSGLEPAEYYDELVSKGCG
;
A
#
# COMPACT_ATOMS: atom_id res chain seq x y z
N MET A 1 36.95 37.99 -68.20
CA MET A 1 35.69 37.49 -67.53
C MET A 1 36.02 36.17 -66.88
N ARG A 2 36.28 36.17 -65.58
CA ARG A 2 36.49 34.95 -64.77
C ARG A 2 35.34 34.84 -63.79
N ARG A 3 34.55 33.75 -63.90
CA ARG A 3 33.46 33.42 -63.02
C ARG A 3 34.03 32.71 -61.77
N PHE A 4 33.83 33.31 -60.61
CA PHE A 4 34.07 32.69 -59.32
C PHE A 4 32.87 31.76 -58.99
N LYS A 5 33.17 30.47 -58.83
CA LYS A 5 32.20 29.50 -58.27
C LYS A 5 32.35 29.48 -56.72
N SER A 6 31.41 29.97 -56.02
CA SER A 6 31.32 29.88 -54.56
C SER A 6 30.76 28.48 -54.18
N SER A 7 31.59 27.66 -53.57
CA SER A 7 31.14 26.38 -52.95
C SER A 7 30.65 26.65 -51.54
N PHE A 8 29.35 26.53 -51.34
CA PHE A 8 28.79 26.49 -50.00
C PHE A 8 28.96 25.10 -49.41
N VAL A 9 29.79 24.99 -48.37
CA VAL A 9 29.91 23.79 -47.53
C VAL A 9 28.85 23.86 -46.48
N PHE A 10 27.84 22.97 -46.57
CA PHE A 10 26.84 22.75 -45.52
C PHE A 10 27.47 21.90 -44.43
N VAL A 11 27.78 22.49 -43.29
CA VAL A 11 28.16 21.76 -42.07
C VAL A 11 26.90 21.31 -41.39
N LEU A 12 26.61 20.02 -41.50
CA LEU A 12 25.50 19.35 -40.76
C LEU A 12 25.95 19.15 -39.31
N ALA A 13 25.48 20.02 -38.42
CA ALA A 13 25.67 19.81 -36.98
C ALA A 13 24.72 18.70 -36.48
N LEU A 14 25.25 17.50 -36.24
CA LEU A 14 24.55 16.45 -35.50
C LEU A 14 24.50 16.86 -34.04
N THR A 15 23.36 17.35 -33.60
CA THR A 15 23.05 17.49 -32.18
C THR A 15 22.64 16.12 -31.64
N SER A 16 23.57 15.43 -30.98
CA SER A 16 23.28 14.23 -30.18
C SER A 16 22.47 14.64 -28.98
N ALA A 17 21.15 14.41 -29.02
CA ALA A 17 20.30 14.48 -27.85
C ALA A 17 20.68 13.29 -26.94
N LEU A 18 21.42 13.56 -25.88
CA LEU A 18 21.58 12.65 -24.75
C LEU A 18 20.21 12.56 -24.05
N VAL A 19 19.46 11.49 -24.35
CA VAL A 19 18.34 11.08 -23.51
C VAL A 19 18.95 10.58 -22.20
N ALA A 20 18.99 11.46 -21.19
CA ALA A 20 19.27 11.07 -19.82
C ALA A 20 18.09 10.18 -19.36
N CYS A 21 18.32 8.87 -19.34
CA CYS A 21 17.45 7.91 -18.68
C CYS A 21 17.64 8.14 -17.18
N GLY A 22 16.95 9.16 -16.65
CA GLY A 22 16.84 9.41 -15.21
C GLY A 22 15.84 8.40 -14.65
N THR A 23 16.32 7.31 -14.10
CA THR A 23 15.54 6.49 -13.17
C THR A 23 15.38 7.28 -11.88
N THR A 24 14.44 8.22 -11.86
CA THR A 24 13.94 8.76 -10.59
C THR A 24 13.07 7.66 -9.99
N ASN A 25 13.53 7.11 -8.88
CA ASN A 25 12.83 6.09 -8.08
C ASN A 25 11.73 6.78 -7.24
N GLU A 26 11.05 7.74 -7.83
CA GLU A 26 9.94 8.46 -7.23
C GLU A 26 8.65 7.80 -7.72
N LEU A 27 7.87 7.30 -6.76
CA LEU A 27 6.51 6.81 -7.03
C LEU A 27 5.67 7.95 -7.64
N PRO A 28 4.74 7.65 -8.56
CA PRO A 28 3.94 8.68 -9.20
C PRO A 28 3.19 9.50 -8.15
N PRO A 29 3.18 10.84 -8.27
CA PRO A 29 2.48 11.69 -7.33
C PRO A 29 0.97 11.45 -7.40
N ASP A 30 0.33 11.35 -6.23
CA ASP A 30 -1.13 11.27 -6.07
C ASP A 30 -1.79 10.00 -6.67
N CYS A 31 -1.11 8.84 -6.62
CA CYS A 31 -1.65 7.54 -7.00
C CYS A 31 -2.41 6.92 -5.82
N ALA A 32 -3.72 6.79 -5.92
CA ALA A 32 -4.55 6.19 -4.88
C ALA A 32 -4.97 4.76 -5.26
N PRO A 33 -4.54 3.73 -4.50
CA PRO A 33 -4.97 2.35 -4.73
C PRO A 33 -6.47 2.17 -4.54
N VAL A 34 -7.08 1.23 -5.30
CA VAL A 34 -8.48 0.83 -5.12
C VAL A 34 -8.62 0.10 -3.79
N ILE A 35 -9.61 0.50 -2.98
CA ILE A 35 -9.81 -0.03 -1.62
C ILE A 35 -11.02 -0.98 -1.49
N ALA A 36 -11.79 -1.19 -2.56
CA ALA A 36 -12.93 -2.10 -2.55
C ALA A 36 -12.54 -3.48 -2.02
N GLU A 37 -13.38 -4.05 -1.19
CA GLU A 37 -13.22 -5.39 -0.58
C GLU A 37 -11.95 -5.57 0.29
N SER A 38 -11.24 -4.48 0.61
CA SER A 38 -10.05 -4.56 1.45
C SER A 38 -10.40 -4.41 2.93
N PRO A 39 -9.64 -5.06 3.83
CA PRO A 39 -9.80 -4.83 5.26
C PRO A 39 -9.63 -3.35 5.61
N THR A 40 -10.65 -2.76 6.20
CA THR A 40 -10.66 -1.35 6.60
C THR A 40 -10.94 -1.20 8.09
N ARG A 41 -10.41 -0.14 8.70
CA ARG A 41 -10.78 0.33 10.04
C ARG A 41 -10.74 1.86 10.09
N GLY A 42 -11.41 2.44 11.06
CA GLY A 42 -11.63 3.89 11.18
C GLY A 42 -12.86 4.35 10.42
N PRO A 43 -13.20 5.65 10.46
CA PRO A 43 -14.40 6.18 9.85
C PRO A 43 -14.38 6.04 8.32
N GLU A 44 -15.51 5.64 7.73
CA GLU A 44 -15.68 5.58 6.28
C GLU A 44 -15.59 6.96 5.63
N ASP A 45 -16.04 7.99 6.37
CA ASP A 45 -16.02 9.40 6.00
C ASP A 45 -14.78 10.16 6.51
N ALA A 46 -13.69 9.45 6.80
CA ALA A 46 -12.43 10.08 7.18
C ALA A 46 -11.85 10.92 6.02
N TRP A 47 -11.31 12.10 6.36
CA TRP A 47 -10.62 12.97 5.39
C TRP A 47 -9.32 12.38 4.82
N VAL A 48 -8.75 11.42 5.53
CA VAL A 48 -7.50 10.79 5.13
C VAL A 48 -7.68 9.28 5.06
N THR A 49 -7.37 8.70 3.91
CA THR A 49 -7.25 7.25 3.74
C THR A 49 -5.79 6.90 3.64
N VAL A 50 -5.35 5.96 4.48
CA VAL A 50 -4.01 5.38 4.45
C VAL A 50 -4.11 3.94 4.01
N VAL A 51 -3.55 3.63 2.84
CA VAL A 51 -3.46 2.26 2.31
C VAL A 51 -2.08 1.71 2.62
N GLU A 52 -2.02 0.62 3.37
CA GLU A 52 -0.80 -0.08 3.77
C GLU A 52 -0.59 -1.32 2.90
N PHE A 53 0.46 -1.36 2.07
CA PHE A 53 0.96 -2.59 1.44
C PHE A 53 1.97 -3.25 2.36
N ALA A 54 1.64 -4.42 2.88
CA ALA A 54 2.44 -5.04 3.92
C ALA A 54 2.50 -6.58 3.84
N ASP A 55 3.45 -7.11 4.59
CA ASP A 55 3.81 -8.52 4.67
C ASP A 55 3.91 -8.94 6.13
N PHE A 56 3.14 -9.94 6.55
CA PHE A 56 3.09 -10.39 7.94
C PHE A 56 4.40 -11.00 8.45
N GLN A 57 5.31 -11.42 7.57
CA GLN A 57 6.63 -11.91 7.97
C GLN A 57 7.71 -10.83 7.88
N CYS A 58 7.43 -9.66 7.26
CA CYS A 58 8.39 -8.58 7.14
C CYS A 58 8.66 -7.92 8.51
N PRO A 59 9.93 -7.90 8.97
CA PRO A 59 10.25 -7.31 10.29
C PRO A 59 10.01 -5.80 10.35
N TYR A 60 10.10 -5.10 9.22
CA TYR A 60 9.82 -3.66 9.17
C TYR A 60 8.33 -3.37 9.29
N CYS A 61 7.46 -4.25 8.73
CA CYS A 61 6.00 -4.13 8.89
C CYS A 61 5.61 -4.31 10.37
N GLY A 62 6.14 -5.32 11.07
CA GLY A 62 5.88 -5.45 12.51
C GLY A 62 6.41 -4.29 13.35
N ARG A 63 7.56 -3.72 12.94
CA ARG A 63 8.18 -2.59 13.66
C ARG A 63 7.34 -1.31 13.59
N VAL A 64 6.63 -1.07 12.51
CA VAL A 64 5.83 0.15 12.32
C VAL A 64 4.48 0.10 13.05
N VAL A 65 3.96 -1.07 13.40
CA VAL A 65 2.64 -1.21 14.03
C VAL A 65 2.43 -0.33 15.27
N PRO A 66 3.37 -0.23 16.22
CA PRO A 66 3.24 0.69 17.35
C PRO A 66 3.07 2.15 16.90
N THR A 67 3.86 2.58 15.90
CA THR A 67 3.79 3.94 15.34
C THR A 67 2.42 4.23 14.73
N LEU A 68 1.82 3.26 14.00
CA LEU A 68 0.47 3.44 13.43
C LEU A 68 -0.59 3.60 14.51
N ARG A 69 -0.44 2.89 15.65
CA ARG A 69 -1.33 3.06 16.81
C ARG A 69 -1.17 4.44 17.46
N GLU A 70 0.06 4.97 17.49
CA GLU A 70 0.32 6.32 17.98
C GLU A 70 -0.29 7.38 17.07
N VAL A 71 -0.29 7.17 15.74
CA VAL A 71 -1.02 8.04 14.78
C VAL A 71 -2.52 8.05 15.09
N ASP A 72 -3.13 6.88 15.32
CA ASP A 72 -4.55 6.80 15.73
C ASP A 72 -4.82 7.55 17.03
N ALA A 73 -3.90 7.47 18.01
CA ALA A 73 -4.05 8.16 19.28
C ALA A 73 -3.91 9.69 19.16
N GLU A 74 -3.05 10.18 18.25
CA GLU A 74 -2.86 11.61 18.00
C GLU A 74 -3.92 12.22 17.06
N ARG A 75 -4.53 11.38 16.20
CA ARG A 75 -5.51 11.78 15.18
C ARG A 75 -6.76 10.88 15.25
N PRO A 76 -7.45 10.85 16.40
CA PRO A 76 -8.60 9.99 16.59
C PRO A 76 -9.68 10.33 15.57
N ASP A 77 -10.26 9.29 14.97
CA ASP A 77 -11.35 9.38 13.97
C ASP A 77 -11.02 10.21 12.70
N GLU A 78 -9.73 10.51 12.44
CA GLU A 78 -9.33 11.28 11.28
C GLU A 78 -8.80 10.42 10.12
N VAL A 79 -8.47 9.15 10.38
CA VAL A 79 -7.83 8.25 9.41
C VAL A 79 -8.65 7.00 9.18
N ARG A 80 -8.92 6.69 7.92
CA ARG A 80 -9.37 5.38 7.45
C ARG A 80 -8.15 4.57 7.03
N TRP A 81 -7.88 3.48 7.74
CA TRP A 81 -6.80 2.54 7.41
C TRP A 81 -7.33 1.44 6.50
N VAL A 82 -6.55 1.10 5.50
CA VAL A 82 -6.83 0.02 4.55
C VAL A 82 -5.61 -0.85 4.43
N PHE A 83 -5.78 -2.16 4.49
CA PHE A 83 -4.68 -3.11 4.33
C PHE A 83 -4.68 -3.75 2.94
N LYS A 84 -3.49 -3.91 2.38
CA LYS A 84 -3.23 -4.61 1.12
C LYS A 84 -2.13 -5.65 1.32
N HIS A 85 -2.42 -6.89 0.92
CA HIS A 85 -1.48 -7.99 1.04
C HIS A 85 -0.35 -7.88 0.02
N LEU A 86 0.90 -7.82 0.50
CA LEU A 86 2.08 -7.88 -0.36
C LEU A 86 3.10 -8.89 0.19
N PRO A 87 2.77 -10.20 0.21
CA PRO A 87 3.70 -11.24 0.65
C PRO A 87 4.89 -11.32 -0.30
N LEU A 88 6.10 -11.07 0.23
CA LEU A 88 7.35 -11.09 -0.53
C LEU A 88 7.85 -12.53 -0.70
N SER A 89 8.40 -12.84 -1.87
CA SER A 89 8.89 -14.19 -2.19
C SER A 89 10.03 -14.68 -1.29
N MET A 90 10.78 -13.75 -0.70
CA MET A 90 11.86 -14.05 0.26
C MET A 90 11.35 -14.43 1.66
N HIS A 91 10.06 -14.24 1.93
CA HIS A 91 9.40 -14.54 3.20
C HIS A 91 8.49 -15.77 3.05
N PRO A 92 8.99 -17.00 3.33
CA PRO A 92 8.28 -18.23 2.98
C PRO A 92 6.95 -18.42 3.73
N ARG A 93 6.74 -17.73 4.84
CA ARG A 93 5.51 -17.80 5.63
C ARG A 93 4.58 -16.59 5.43
N ALA A 94 4.96 -15.62 4.62
CA ALA A 94 4.14 -14.44 4.36
C ALA A 94 2.84 -14.78 3.64
N LEU A 95 2.89 -15.56 2.56
CA LEU A 95 1.68 -15.95 1.82
C LEU A 95 0.71 -16.77 2.67
N PRO A 96 1.11 -17.84 3.40
CA PRO A 96 0.22 -18.51 4.33
C PRO A 96 -0.40 -17.60 5.39
N ALA A 97 0.38 -16.66 5.95
CA ALA A 97 -0.14 -15.70 6.92
C ALA A 97 -1.14 -14.71 6.30
N SER A 98 -0.89 -14.25 5.07
CA SER A 98 -1.85 -13.42 4.31
C SER A 98 -3.16 -14.15 4.05
N ILE A 99 -3.11 -15.42 3.61
CA ILE A 99 -4.30 -16.26 3.41
C ILE A 99 -5.07 -16.42 4.72
N ALA A 100 -4.36 -16.70 5.83
CA ALA A 100 -4.97 -16.85 7.15
C ALA A 100 -5.68 -15.57 7.63
N ALA A 101 -5.07 -14.40 7.38
CA ALA A 101 -5.65 -13.11 7.72
C ALA A 101 -6.86 -12.77 6.84
N GLU A 102 -6.80 -13.08 5.54
CA GLU A 102 -7.93 -12.86 4.64
C GLU A 102 -9.12 -13.76 5.00
N CYS A 103 -8.89 -15.01 5.42
CA CYS A 103 -9.95 -15.87 5.95
C CYS A 103 -10.54 -15.40 7.28
N ALA A 104 -9.80 -14.61 8.07
CA ALA A 104 -10.35 -13.92 9.22
C ALA A 104 -11.15 -12.68 8.81
N HIS A 105 -10.77 -12.01 7.70
CA HIS A 105 -11.50 -10.88 7.13
C HIS A 105 -12.92 -11.25 6.73
N GLU A 106 -13.14 -12.43 6.18
CA GLU A 106 -14.47 -12.93 5.83
C GLU A 106 -15.43 -13.06 7.02
N GLN A 107 -14.90 -12.98 8.25
CA GLN A 107 -15.65 -13.01 9.50
C GLN A 107 -15.58 -11.67 10.25
N ASP A 108 -15.18 -10.58 9.59
CA ASP A 108 -14.96 -9.24 10.18
C ASP A 108 -13.89 -9.22 11.28
N LEU A 109 -12.96 -10.20 11.27
CA LEU A 109 -11.93 -10.38 12.30
C LEU A 109 -10.51 -10.16 11.76
N PHE A 110 -10.36 -9.40 10.64
CA PHE A 110 -9.06 -9.09 10.08
C PHE A 110 -8.14 -8.39 11.09
N TRP A 111 -8.60 -7.30 11.71
CA TRP A 111 -7.76 -6.49 12.60
C TRP A 111 -7.34 -7.20 13.88
N PRO A 112 -8.18 -7.99 14.56
CA PRO A 112 -7.74 -8.90 15.62
C PRO A 112 -6.68 -9.91 15.16
N MET A 113 -6.82 -10.46 13.94
CA MET A 113 -5.83 -11.38 13.36
C MET A 113 -4.53 -10.65 13.00
N TYR A 114 -4.61 -9.45 12.40
CA TYR A 114 -3.48 -8.56 12.10
C TYR A 114 -2.63 -8.31 13.36
N ASP A 115 -3.27 -7.89 14.45
CA ASP A 115 -2.59 -7.62 15.72
C ASP A 115 -1.89 -8.87 16.27
N THR A 116 -2.53 -10.04 16.17
CA THR A 116 -1.98 -11.30 16.64
C THR A 116 -0.79 -11.74 15.80
N LEU A 117 -0.89 -11.65 14.47
CA LEU A 117 0.18 -12.03 13.55
C LEU A 117 1.43 -11.17 13.73
N TYR A 118 1.28 -9.84 13.81
CA TYR A 118 2.43 -8.95 14.03
C TYR A 118 3.04 -9.07 15.43
N SER A 119 2.25 -9.42 16.42
CA SER A 119 2.76 -9.71 17.78
C SER A 119 3.56 -11.02 17.84
N HIS A 120 3.37 -11.92 16.87
CA HIS A 120 3.96 -13.26 16.86
C HIS A 120 4.64 -13.61 15.53
N GLN A 121 5.31 -12.66 14.87
CA GLN A 121 5.94 -12.85 13.55
C GLN A 121 6.92 -14.04 13.47
N ASN A 122 7.47 -14.47 14.59
CA ASN A 122 8.36 -15.63 14.66
C ASN A 122 7.61 -16.98 14.69
N ALA A 123 6.28 -16.98 14.78
CA ALA A 123 5.44 -18.16 14.93
C ALA A 123 4.34 -18.15 13.85
N LEU A 124 4.70 -18.41 12.60
CA LEU A 124 3.81 -18.43 11.45
C LEU A 124 3.69 -19.83 10.80
N SER A 125 3.97 -20.92 11.55
CA SER A 125 3.66 -22.29 11.09
C SER A 125 2.14 -22.48 10.97
N ASP A 126 1.67 -23.50 10.24
CA ASP A 126 0.25 -23.74 10.04
C ASP A 126 -0.50 -23.92 11.37
N SER A 127 0.10 -24.67 12.32
CA SER A 127 -0.48 -24.83 13.66
C SER A 127 -0.47 -23.54 14.48
N ALA A 128 0.52 -22.66 14.27
CA ALA A 128 0.55 -21.36 14.92
C ALA A 128 -0.51 -20.41 14.32
N LEU A 129 -0.68 -20.41 13.00
CA LEU A 129 -1.73 -19.62 12.32
C LEU A 129 -3.13 -20.01 12.79
N GLU A 130 -3.41 -21.31 12.96
CA GLU A 130 -4.67 -21.77 13.53
C GLU A 130 -4.86 -21.31 14.99
N SER A 131 -3.77 -21.36 15.79
CA SER A 131 -3.80 -20.86 17.17
C SER A 131 -4.06 -19.33 17.21
N HIS A 132 -3.48 -18.60 16.29
CA HIS A 132 -3.69 -17.14 16.13
C HIS A 132 -5.13 -16.83 15.70
N ALA A 133 -5.69 -17.56 14.72
CA ALA A 133 -7.07 -17.44 14.31
C ALA A 133 -8.04 -17.67 15.49
N LYS A 134 -7.79 -18.72 16.29
CA LYS A 134 -8.56 -18.98 17.51
C LYS A 134 -8.44 -17.84 18.52
N ALA A 135 -7.24 -17.30 18.74
CA ALA A 135 -7.03 -16.19 19.66
C ALA A 135 -7.70 -14.89 19.18
N ALA A 136 -7.79 -14.69 17.87
CA ALA A 136 -8.50 -13.58 17.25
C ALA A 136 -10.04 -13.73 17.31
N GLY A 137 -10.55 -14.87 17.76
CA GLY A 137 -11.99 -15.14 17.89
C GLY A 137 -12.66 -15.73 16.65
N VAL A 138 -11.85 -16.16 15.67
CA VAL A 138 -12.33 -16.71 14.40
C VAL A 138 -13.00 -18.06 14.59
N ASP A 139 -14.15 -18.30 13.93
CA ASP A 139 -14.73 -19.64 13.78
C ASP A 139 -13.80 -20.50 12.92
N LEU A 140 -13.23 -21.54 13.54
CA LEU A 140 -12.20 -22.36 12.91
C LEU A 140 -12.72 -23.27 11.80
N GLU A 141 -14.01 -23.64 11.80
CA GLU A 141 -14.59 -24.48 10.75
C GLU A 141 -14.77 -23.67 9.46
N ALA A 142 -15.37 -22.49 9.57
CA ALA A 142 -15.49 -21.56 8.45
C ALA A 142 -14.11 -21.11 7.94
N TRP A 143 -13.18 -20.83 8.84
CA TRP A 143 -11.82 -20.41 8.50
C TRP A 143 -11.06 -21.50 7.73
N ARG A 144 -11.11 -22.76 8.15
CA ARG A 144 -10.48 -23.87 7.42
C ARG A 144 -11.12 -24.05 6.03
N THR A 145 -12.45 -23.91 5.94
CA THR A 145 -13.15 -23.94 4.65
C THR A 145 -12.64 -22.85 3.71
N CYS A 146 -12.43 -21.64 4.21
CA CYS A 146 -11.84 -20.54 3.46
C CYS A 146 -10.39 -20.86 3.01
N LEU A 147 -9.55 -21.41 3.91
CA LEU A 147 -8.15 -21.78 3.57
C LEU A 147 -8.06 -22.75 2.40
N ASP A 148 -9.03 -23.66 2.27
CA ASP A 148 -9.10 -24.65 1.19
C ASP A 148 -9.64 -24.06 -0.12
N SER A 149 -10.17 -22.83 -0.10
CA SER A 149 -10.69 -22.14 -1.28
C SER A 149 -9.60 -21.38 -2.03
N ASP A 150 -9.92 -20.93 -3.26
CA ASP A 150 -9.01 -20.06 -4.03
C ASP A 150 -9.25 -18.57 -3.78
N ARG A 151 -10.37 -18.20 -3.17
CA ARG A 151 -10.77 -16.80 -2.96
C ARG A 151 -9.72 -15.93 -2.25
N PRO A 152 -9.13 -16.31 -1.10
CA PRO A 152 -8.11 -15.48 -0.47
C PRO A 152 -6.85 -15.32 -1.33
N LYS A 153 -6.52 -16.31 -2.15
CA LYS A 153 -5.39 -16.22 -3.10
C LYS A 153 -5.69 -15.24 -4.23
N GLU A 154 -6.93 -15.18 -4.70
CA GLU A 154 -7.38 -14.22 -5.72
C GLU A 154 -7.31 -12.78 -5.20
N VAL A 155 -7.75 -12.53 -3.96
CA VAL A 155 -7.62 -11.22 -3.30
C VAL A 155 -6.15 -10.81 -3.20
N ILE A 156 -5.29 -11.69 -2.69
CA ILE A 156 -3.85 -11.42 -2.55
C ILE A 156 -3.20 -11.18 -3.93
N ALA A 157 -3.61 -11.92 -4.97
CA ALA A 157 -3.10 -11.71 -6.32
C ALA A 157 -3.52 -10.35 -6.88
N ASN A 158 -4.74 -9.90 -6.61
CA ASN A 158 -5.22 -8.57 -6.99
C ASN A 158 -4.46 -7.47 -6.24
N ASP A 159 -4.23 -7.61 -4.93
CA ASP A 159 -3.45 -6.66 -4.15
C ASP A 159 -2.00 -6.55 -4.66
N ARG A 160 -1.38 -7.69 -5.00
CA ARG A 160 -0.05 -7.69 -5.64
C ARG A 160 -0.04 -7.01 -7.00
N LYS A 161 -1.10 -7.18 -7.79
CA LYS A 161 -1.24 -6.45 -9.06
C LYS A 161 -1.32 -4.95 -8.81
N GLN A 162 -2.14 -4.50 -7.86
CA GLN A 162 -2.23 -3.09 -7.50
C GLN A 162 -0.89 -2.54 -6.98
N ALA A 163 -0.12 -3.34 -6.23
CA ALA A 163 1.22 -2.96 -5.80
C ALA A 163 2.17 -2.74 -6.99
N VAL A 164 2.08 -3.57 -8.04
CA VAL A 164 2.85 -3.40 -9.28
C VAL A 164 2.41 -2.14 -10.02
N ASP A 165 1.10 -1.94 -10.18
CA ASP A 165 0.53 -0.77 -10.86
C ASP A 165 0.90 0.55 -10.12
N ALA A 166 1.03 0.50 -8.78
CA ALA A 166 1.46 1.61 -7.93
C ALA A 166 2.99 1.66 -7.69
N GLU A 167 3.79 0.87 -8.44
CA GLU A 167 5.25 0.81 -8.34
C GLU A 167 5.80 0.52 -6.94
N VAL A 168 5.05 -0.22 -6.11
CA VAL A 168 5.48 -0.60 -4.76
C VAL A 168 6.61 -1.63 -4.83
N GLN A 169 7.79 -1.30 -4.31
CA GLN A 169 8.99 -2.14 -4.38
C GLN A 169 9.41 -2.73 -3.04
N ALA A 170 8.83 -2.28 -1.94
CA ALA A 170 9.20 -2.70 -0.60
C ALA A 170 8.01 -2.69 0.36
N THR A 171 8.13 -3.42 1.48
CA THR A 171 7.16 -3.42 2.57
C THR A 171 7.78 -2.94 3.88
N PRO A 172 7.05 -2.17 4.70
CA PRO A 172 5.75 -1.59 4.37
C PRO A 172 5.87 -0.40 3.41
N THR A 173 4.86 -0.19 2.56
CA THR A 173 4.66 1.05 1.80
C THR A 173 3.25 1.54 2.05
N PHE A 174 3.11 2.82 2.34
CA PHE A 174 1.83 3.46 2.63
C PHE A 174 1.49 4.47 1.55
N PHE A 175 0.20 4.64 1.28
CA PHE A 175 -0.31 5.74 0.47
C PHE A 175 -1.27 6.58 1.31
N VAL A 176 -0.86 7.79 1.65
CA VAL A 176 -1.66 8.74 2.44
C VAL A 176 -2.41 9.65 1.46
N ASN A 177 -3.69 9.38 1.21
CA ASN A 177 -4.45 10.00 0.13
C ASN A 177 -3.67 10.04 -1.20
N GLY A 178 -3.06 8.90 -1.56
CA GLY A 178 -2.30 8.74 -2.80
C GLY A 178 -0.83 9.16 -2.72
N LYS A 179 -0.38 9.85 -1.67
CA LYS A 179 1.03 10.22 -1.49
C LYS A 179 1.80 9.06 -0.85
N PRO A 180 2.85 8.52 -1.49
CA PRO A 180 3.57 7.37 -0.96
C PRO A 180 4.49 7.75 0.22
N LEU A 181 4.52 6.85 1.23
CA LEU A 181 5.49 6.79 2.30
C LEU A 181 6.09 5.38 2.34
N VAL A 182 7.40 5.25 2.24
CA VAL A 182 8.07 3.95 2.13
C VAL A 182 8.84 3.63 3.41
N GLY A 183 8.57 2.45 3.97
CA GLY A 183 9.29 1.91 5.11
C GLY A 183 8.66 2.22 6.46
N ALA A 184 9.33 1.72 7.52
CA ALA A 184 8.92 1.96 8.91
C ALA A 184 9.45 3.32 9.38
N LEU A 185 8.76 4.37 8.99
CA LEU A 185 9.12 5.76 9.28
C LEU A 185 8.77 6.15 10.73
N PRO A 186 9.39 7.22 11.26
CA PRO A 186 9.02 7.82 12.54
C PRO A 186 7.59 8.36 12.59
N LEU A 187 7.01 8.47 13.80
CA LEU A 187 5.67 9.02 14.02
C LEU A 187 5.46 10.39 13.37
N ALA A 188 6.44 11.28 13.50
CA ALA A 188 6.34 12.64 12.95
C ALA A 188 6.09 12.65 11.44
N ASP A 189 6.72 11.74 10.68
CA ASP A 189 6.54 11.68 9.23
C ASP A 189 5.11 11.27 8.86
N PHE A 190 4.50 10.34 9.60
CA PHE A 190 3.10 9.96 9.42
C PHE A 190 2.14 11.08 9.80
N VAL A 191 2.36 11.72 10.95
CA VAL A 191 1.51 12.83 11.43
C VAL A 191 1.54 13.98 10.44
N ASP A 192 2.74 14.38 9.97
CA ASP A 192 2.90 15.43 8.97
C ASP A 192 2.19 15.09 7.66
N ALA A 193 2.31 13.83 7.19
CA ALA A 193 1.64 13.38 5.97
C ALA A 193 0.11 13.37 6.12
N VAL A 194 -0.42 12.91 7.25
CA VAL A 194 -1.86 12.94 7.55
C VAL A 194 -2.36 14.39 7.60
N ASP A 195 -1.65 15.29 8.29
CA ASP A 195 -2.03 16.70 8.39
C ASP A 195 -2.00 17.40 7.03
N GLU A 196 -1.01 17.11 6.18
CA GLU A 196 -0.91 17.65 4.82
C GLU A 196 -2.05 17.14 3.95
N ALA A 197 -2.29 15.81 3.96
CA ALA A 197 -3.35 15.18 3.20
C ALA A 197 -4.73 15.72 3.58
N ARG A 198 -5.01 15.83 4.89
CA ARG A 198 -6.25 16.42 5.41
C ARG A 198 -6.44 17.87 4.96
N LYS A 199 -5.40 18.69 5.03
CA LYS A 199 -5.46 20.10 4.56
C LYS A 199 -5.75 20.17 3.06
N LYS A 200 -5.16 19.28 2.26
CA LYS A 200 -5.39 19.20 0.81
C LYS A 200 -6.83 18.76 0.51
N ALA A 201 -7.30 17.70 1.18
CA ALA A 201 -8.66 17.18 1.02
C ALA A 201 -9.71 18.24 1.37
N LYS A 202 -9.61 18.90 2.54
CA LYS A 202 -10.55 19.96 2.95
C LYS A 202 -10.59 21.18 2.01
N ARG A 203 -9.51 21.43 1.24
CA ARG A 203 -9.48 22.52 0.25
C ARG A 203 -10.05 22.14 -1.11
N SER A 204 -10.32 20.86 -1.36
CA SER A 204 -10.87 20.41 -2.65
C SER A 204 -12.33 20.86 -2.89
N GLY A 205 -13.08 21.09 -1.81
CA GLY A 205 -14.51 21.40 -1.86
C GLY A 205 -15.39 20.14 -2.02
N LEU A 206 -14.78 18.94 -2.00
CA LEU A 206 -15.49 17.66 -2.03
C LEU A 206 -15.74 17.16 -0.61
N GLU A 207 -16.72 16.26 -0.45
CA GLU A 207 -16.89 15.50 0.76
C GLU A 207 -15.79 14.42 0.91
N PRO A 208 -15.48 13.92 2.13
CA PRO A 208 -14.35 13.02 2.35
C PRO A 208 -14.35 11.77 1.47
N ALA A 209 -15.48 11.08 1.35
CA ALA A 209 -15.61 9.88 0.52
C ALA A 209 -15.41 10.21 -0.98
N GLU A 210 -16.03 11.28 -1.47
CA GLU A 210 -15.89 11.74 -2.85
C GLU A 210 -14.44 12.12 -3.18
N TYR A 211 -13.71 12.70 -2.21
CA TYR A 211 -12.33 13.09 -2.40
C TYR A 211 -11.43 11.88 -2.67
N TYR A 212 -11.59 10.78 -1.92
CA TYR A 212 -10.79 9.57 -2.15
C TYR A 212 -11.16 8.89 -3.47
N ASP A 213 -12.45 8.82 -3.82
CA ASP A 213 -12.92 8.28 -5.10
C ASP A 213 -12.37 9.06 -6.29
N GLU A 214 -12.29 10.39 -6.18
CA GLU A 214 -11.66 11.25 -7.19
C GLU A 214 -10.16 10.93 -7.34
N LEU A 215 -9.44 10.64 -6.24
CA LEU A 215 -8.04 10.21 -6.30
C LEU A 215 -7.88 8.86 -6.99
N VAL A 216 -8.75 7.88 -6.66
CA VAL A 216 -8.76 6.54 -7.28
C VAL A 216 -9.07 6.66 -8.79
N SER A 217 -9.99 7.53 -9.19
CA SER A 217 -10.38 7.73 -10.59
C SER A 217 -9.23 8.19 -11.49
N LYS A 218 -8.22 8.84 -10.91
CA LYS A 218 -7.02 9.30 -11.64
C LYS A 218 -6.05 8.15 -11.95
N GLY A 219 -6.21 7.03 -11.26
CA GLY A 219 -5.43 5.81 -11.47
C GLY A 219 -3.99 5.91 -10.98
N CYS A 220 -3.34 4.74 -10.96
CA CYS A 220 -1.92 4.55 -10.75
C CYS A 220 -1.29 4.06 -12.07
N GLY A 221 -0.80 4.96 -12.91
CA GLY A 221 -0.12 4.59 -14.15
C GLY A 221 -0.82 5.02 -15.41
#